data_ed7823888cd75804a54aa180789d6d26
#
_entry.id   ed7823888cd75804a54aa180789d6d26
#
_cell.length_a   1.000
_cell.length_b   1.000
_cell.length_c   1.000
_cell.angle_alpha   90.00
_cell.angle_beta   90.00
_cell.angle_gamma   90.00
#
_symmetry.space_group_name_H-M   'P 1'
#
loop_
_entity.id
_entity.type
_entity.pdbx_description
1 polymer ?
#
loop_
_entity_poly.entity_id
_entity_poly.type
_entity_poly.pdbx_seq_one_letter_code
_entity_poly.pdbx_strand_id
1 'polypeptide(L)'
;MEITSSLKKAFVEQIKIIYWQNKLTSTTLNIDKGKSVLEIEVIEIKLNSKNLDKMVLSKIDKCIPYHILFLLEYEGMYQAFISYKEIENEKIKVNKYYHTQWLEKENLPCKIEGLNMDSVYENFIRQIAGAELNVGSEEKKNLKEDIEQAEEKKQLEKQISALQAKIRKTKQFNRKVELNNELKKLKKMLEKF
;
A
#
# COMPACT_ATOMS: atom_id res chain seq x y z
N MET A 1 10.26 -16.56 13.28
CA MET A 1 9.02 -15.78 13.62
C MET A 1 7.87 -16.75 13.70
N GLU A 2 7.32 -16.98 14.90
CA GLU A 2 6.22 -17.91 15.10
C GLU A 2 4.91 -17.44 14.45
N ILE A 3 4.15 -18.36 13.89
CA ILE A 3 2.83 -18.10 13.32
C ILE A 3 1.80 -18.29 14.44
N THR A 4 1.07 -17.24 14.77
CA THR A 4 -0.01 -17.30 15.77
C THR A 4 -1.13 -18.24 15.32
N SER A 5 -1.88 -18.81 16.27
CA SER A 5 -3.04 -19.68 15.96
C SER A 5 -4.10 -18.93 15.12
N SER A 6 -4.33 -17.64 15.40
CA SER A 6 -5.23 -16.80 14.61
C SER A 6 -4.78 -16.68 13.15
N LEU A 7 -3.49 -16.47 12.91
CA LEU A 7 -2.95 -16.35 11.55
C LEU A 7 -3.02 -17.71 10.81
N LYS A 8 -2.74 -18.84 11.49
CA LYS A 8 -2.94 -20.18 10.91
C LYS A 8 -4.38 -20.37 10.48
N LYS A 9 -5.33 -19.99 11.33
CA LYS A 9 -6.76 -20.07 11.04
C LYS A 9 -7.12 -19.22 9.81
N ALA A 10 -6.62 -17.97 9.71
CA ALA A 10 -6.83 -17.12 8.56
C ALA A 10 -6.31 -17.75 7.25
N PHE A 11 -5.12 -18.37 7.26
CA PHE A 11 -4.59 -19.08 6.08
C PHE A 11 -5.51 -20.22 5.63
N VAL A 12 -6.05 -21.00 6.55
CA VAL A 12 -6.90 -22.16 6.23
C VAL A 12 -8.32 -21.72 5.80
N GLU A 13 -8.91 -20.74 6.49
CA GLU A 13 -10.30 -20.36 6.25
C GLU A 13 -10.48 -19.39 5.08
N GLN A 14 -9.51 -18.51 4.84
CA GLN A 14 -9.65 -17.42 3.88
C GLN A 14 -9.02 -17.74 2.52
N ILE A 15 -8.03 -18.60 2.46
CA ILE A 15 -7.31 -18.95 1.23
C ILE A 15 -7.77 -20.31 0.71
N LYS A 16 -8.15 -20.33 -0.57
CA LYS A 16 -8.44 -21.56 -1.29
C LYS A 16 -7.17 -22.17 -1.90
N ILE A 17 -6.36 -21.33 -2.56
CA ILE A 17 -5.13 -21.76 -3.22
C ILE A 17 -4.22 -20.56 -3.49
N ILE A 18 -2.93 -20.77 -3.50
CA ILE A 18 -1.91 -19.77 -3.86
C ILE A 18 -1.16 -20.29 -5.09
N TYR A 19 -1.06 -19.44 -6.11
CA TYR A 19 -0.29 -19.69 -7.32
C TYR A 19 0.86 -18.70 -7.46
N TRP A 20 2.04 -19.19 -7.78
CA TRP A 20 3.11 -18.36 -8.29
C TRP A 20 2.91 -18.21 -9.80
N GLN A 21 2.40 -17.04 -10.22
CA GLN A 21 2.01 -16.80 -11.61
C GLN A 21 3.20 -16.43 -12.50
N ASN A 22 3.98 -15.45 -12.07
CA ASN A 22 5.06 -14.90 -12.89
C ASN A 22 6.23 -14.46 -12.00
N LYS A 23 7.41 -14.50 -12.60
CA LYS A 23 8.63 -13.91 -12.10
C LYS A 23 9.08 -12.83 -13.08
N LEU A 24 9.05 -11.57 -12.65
CA LEU A 24 9.51 -10.45 -13.44
C LEU A 24 10.94 -10.10 -13.06
N THR A 25 11.82 -10.13 -14.02
CA THR A 25 13.26 -9.81 -13.86
C THR A 25 13.71 -8.94 -15.02
N SER A 26 14.89 -8.32 -14.91
CA SER A 26 15.49 -7.59 -16.03
C SER A 26 15.61 -8.45 -17.28
N THR A 27 15.87 -9.74 -17.13
CA THR A 27 16.02 -10.68 -18.26
C THR A 27 14.66 -11.01 -18.90
N THR A 28 13.61 -11.29 -18.09
CA THR A 28 12.28 -11.65 -18.62
C THR A 28 11.57 -10.46 -19.26
N LEU A 29 11.88 -9.24 -18.84
CA LEU A 29 11.30 -8.01 -19.37
C LEU A 29 12.18 -7.33 -20.42
N ASN A 30 13.43 -7.79 -20.60
CA ASN A 30 14.42 -7.16 -21.47
C ASN A 30 14.64 -5.66 -21.16
N ILE A 31 14.86 -5.36 -19.89
CA ILE A 31 15.12 -4.00 -19.37
C ILE A 31 16.38 -4.00 -18.48
N ASP A 32 16.82 -2.82 -18.05
CA ASP A 32 17.95 -2.70 -17.16
C ASP A 32 17.67 -3.27 -15.77
N LYS A 33 18.73 -3.71 -15.08
CA LYS A 33 18.66 -4.14 -13.69
C LYS A 33 18.28 -2.97 -12.79
N GLY A 34 17.53 -3.26 -11.74
CA GLY A 34 17.30 -2.31 -10.66
C GLY A 34 18.50 -2.25 -9.72
N LYS A 35 18.62 -1.17 -8.95
CA LYS A 35 19.58 -1.03 -7.85
C LYS A 35 19.07 -1.71 -6.58
N SER A 36 17.78 -1.57 -6.31
CA SER A 36 17.11 -2.08 -5.12
C SER A 36 16.15 -3.23 -5.42
N VAL A 37 15.54 -3.24 -6.60
CA VAL A 37 14.59 -4.25 -7.04
C VAL A 37 15.27 -5.21 -8.01
N LEU A 38 15.54 -6.43 -7.55
CA LEU A 38 16.17 -7.46 -8.38
C LEU A 38 15.11 -8.22 -9.18
N GLU A 39 14.01 -8.55 -8.52
CA GLU A 39 12.88 -9.27 -9.12
C GLU A 39 11.56 -8.92 -8.42
N ILE A 40 10.45 -9.12 -9.15
CA ILE A 40 9.09 -8.95 -8.65
C ILE A 40 8.36 -10.26 -8.88
N GLU A 41 7.85 -10.83 -7.80
CA GLU A 41 7.03 -12.04 -7.83
C GLU A 41 5.55 -11.67 -7.99
N VAL A 42 4.88 -12.27 -8.97
CA VAL A 42 3.43 -12.13 -9.12
C VAL A 42 2.77 -13.37 -8.52
N ILE A 43 2.07 -13.17 -7.41
CA ILE A 43 1.41 -14.23 -6.66
C ILE A 43 -0.10 -14.04 -6.72
N GLU A 44 -0.81 -15.00 -7.30
CA GLU A 44 -2.27 -15.04 -7.30
C GLU A 44 -2.76 -15.85 -6.08
N ILE A 45 -3.69 -15.27 -5.33
CA ILE A 45 -4.32 -15.90 -4.18
C ILE A 45 -5.83 -15.98 -4.43
N LYS A 46 -6.32 -17.20 -4.63
CA LYS A 46 -7.77 -17.44 -4.70
C LYS A 46 -8.34 -17.55 -3.30
N LEU A 47 -9.39 -16.76 -3.06
CA LEU A 47 -10.01 -16.61 -1.76
C LEU A 47 -11.28 -17.45 -1.62
N ASN A 48 -11.59 -17.82 -0.38
CA ASN A 48 -12.88 -18.40 -0.02
C ASN A 48 -13.98 -17.34 0.22
N SER A 49 -13.59 -16.07 0.43
CA SER A 49 -14.47 -14.90 0.57
C SER A 49 -13.73 -13.62 0.19
N LYS A 50 -14.47 -12.53 -0.07
CA LYS A 50 -13.85 -11.21 -0.39
C LYS A 50 -12.96 -10.63 0.71
N ASN A 51 -13.01 -11.16 1.92
CA ASN A 51 -12.27 -10.64 3.06
C ASN A 51 -10.99 -11.46 3.28
N LEU A 52 -9.84 -10.81 3.15
CA LEU A 52 -8.55 -11.36 3.52
C LEU A 52 -7.92 -10.52 4.64
N ASP A 53 -7.49 -11.19 5.70
CA ASP A 53 -6.69 -10.54 6.75
C ASP A 53 -5.32 -10.11 6.15
N LYS A 54 -5.06 -8.80 6.17
CA LYS A 54 -3.81 -8.23 5.65
C LYS A 54 -2.56 -8.81 6.34
N MET A 55 -2.70 -9.37 7.54
CA MET A 55 -1.60 -10.07 8.21
C MET A 55 -1.12 -11.29 7.43
N VAL A 56 -1.99 -11.92 6.64
CA VAL A 56 -1.63 -13.04 5.75
C VAL A 56 -0.66 -12.56 4.68
N LEU A 57 -0.99 -11.48 3.95
CA LEU A 57 -0.11 -10.87 2.95
C LEU A 57 1.21 -10.43 3.57
N SER A 58 1.15 -9.74 4.71
CA SER A 58 2.34 -9.29 5.43
C SER A 58 3.24 -10.45 5.87
N LYS A 59 2.67 -11.60 6.22
CA LYS A 59 3.47 -12.77 6.56
C LYS A 59 4.18 -13.36 5.36
N ILE A 60 3.48 -13.50 4.23
CA ILE A 60 4.08 -13.99 2.97
C ILE A 60 5.19 -13.03 2.54
N ASP A 61 4.91 -11.74 2.52
CA ASP A 61 5.80 -10.69 2.05
C ASP A 61 7.10 -10.59 2.88
N LYS A 62 7.02 -10.81 4.19
CA LYS A 62 8.19 -10.87 5.09
C LYS A 62 9.01 -12.15 4.97
N CYS A 63 8.43 -13.22 4.46
CA CYS A 63 9.13 -14.50 4.28
C CYS A 63 9.82 -14.61 2.92
N ILE A 64 9.43 -13.83 1.94
CA ILE A 64 9.99 -13.86 0.58
C ILE A 64 10.90 -12.64 0.41
N PRO A 65 12.21 -12.83 0.12
CA PRO A 65 13.19 -11.74 0.05
C PRO A 65 13.14 -10.99 -1.28
N TYR A 66 11.98 -10.96 -1.95
CA TYR A 66 11.74 -10.26 -3.21
C TYR A 66 10.50 -9.37 -3.10
N HIS A 67 10.35 -8.46 -4.03
CA HIS A 67 9.16 -7.61 -4.14
C HIS A 67 7.99 -8.44 -4.67
N ILE A 68 6.78 -8.20 -4.16
CA ILE A 68 5.61 -9.02 -4.51
C ILE A 68 4.46 -8.14 -4.98
N LEU A 69 3.89 -8.52 -6.10
CA LEU A 69 2.57 -8.08 -6.57
C LEU A 69 1.58 -9.21 -6.29
N PHE A 70 0.66 -9.00 -5.35
CA PHE A 70 -0.42 -9.94 -5.07
C PHE A 70 -1.64 -9.64 -5.93
N LEU A 71 -2.19 -10.68 -6.52
CA LEU A 71 -3.47 -10.66 -7.24
C LEU A 71 -4.45 -11.53 -6.44
N LEU A 72 -5.36 -10.91 -5.71
CA LEU A 72 -6.43 -11.62 -5.01
C LEU A 72 -7.55 -11.90 -5.98
N GLU A 73 -8.04 -13.13 -6.02
CA GLU A 73 -9.17 -13.56 -6.88
C GLU A 73 -10.30 -14.08 -6.01
N TYR A 74 -11.52 -13.61 -6.29
CA TYR A 74 -12.75 -14.13 -5.72
C TYR A 74 -13.90 -14.03 -6.75
N GLU A 75 -14.50 -15.17 -7.08
CA GLU A 75 -15.63 -15.26 -8.05
C GLU A 75 -15.36 -14.55 -9.39
N GLY A 76 -14.15 -14.68 -9.93
CA GLY A 76 -13.75 -14.09 -11.21
C GLY A 76 -13.37 -12.61 -11.14
N MET A 77 -13.54 -11.97 -9.99
CA MET A 77 -13.08 -10.59 -9.76
C MET A 77 -11.69 -10.59 -9.12
N TYR A 78 -10.90 -9.59 -9.44
CA TYR A 78 -9.52 -9.45 -8.99
C TYR A 78 -9.30 -8.15 -8.22
N GLN A 79 -8.40 -8.21 -7.26
CA GLN A 79 -7.90 -7.04 -6.53
C GLN A 79 -6.38 -7.13 -6.45
N ALA A 80 -5.68 -6.11 -6.95
CA ALA A 80 -4.23 -6.03 -6.84
C ALA A 80 -3.82 -5.42 -5.50
N PHE A 81 -2.81 -6.02 -4.84
CA PHE A 81 -2.15 -5.51 -3.65
C PHE A 81 -0.65 -5.43 -3.87
N ILE A 82 -0.05 -4.34 -3.44
CA ILE A 82 1.39 -4.15 -3.43
C ILE A 82 1.81 -3.37 -2.18
N SER A 83 2.92 -3.74 -1.58
CA SER A 83 3.50 -2.98 -0.46
C SER A 83 4.64 -2.10 -0.97
N TYR A 84 4.90 -0.97 -0.30
CA TYR A 84 6.22 -0.36 -0.40
C TYR A 84 7.16 -1.14 0.51
N LYS A 85 8.11 -1.85 -0.10
CA LYS A 85 9.02 -2.78 0.57
C LYS A 85 10.46 -2.36 0.34
N GLU A 86 11.21 -2.21 1.42
CA GLU A 86 12.64 -1.94 1.40
C GLU A 86 13.39 -3.22 1.83
N ILE A 87 14.42 -3.58 1.07
CA ILE A 87 15.26 -4.74 1.35
C ILE A 87 16.69 -4.25 1.44
N GLU A 88 17.24 -4.20 2.65
CA GLU A 88 18.60 -3.74 2.91
C GLU A 88 19.32 -4.74 3.83
N ASN A 89 20.50 -5.21 3.41
CA ASN A 89 21.33 -6.13 4.21
C ASN A 89 20.53 -7.31 4.81
N GLU A 90 19.74 -7.98 3.97
CA GLU A 90 18.84 -9.09 4.33
C GLU A 90 17.69 -8.72 5.30
N LYS A 91 17.58 -7.46 5.67
CA LYS A 91 16.45 -6.97 6.46
C LYS A 91 15.32 -6.54 5.53
N ILE A 92 14.16 -7.12 5.77
CA ILE A 92 12.95 -6.84 5.01
C ILE A 92 12.06 -5.91 5.84
N LYS A 93 11.84 -4.70 5.33
CA LYS A 93 10.88 -3.75 5.90
C LYS A 93 9.70 -3.63 4.95
N VAL A 94 8.57 -4.15 5.35
CA VAL A 94 7.30 -4.03 4.64
C VAL A 94 6.53 -2.88 5.25
N ASN A 95 6.28 -1.85 4.46
CA ASN A 95 5.54 -0.67 4.88
C ASN A 95 4.05 -0.82 4.54
N LYS A 96 3.40 0.27 4.15
CA LYS A 96 1.99 0.31 3.81
C LYS A 96 1.67 -0.54 2.58
N TYR A 97 0.50 -1.17 2.58
CA TYR A 97 -0.10 -1.80 1.41
C TYR A 97 -1.02 -0.84 0.69
N TYR A 98 -0.88 -0.79 -0.63
CA TYR A 98 -1.81 -0.16 -1.56
C TYR A 98 -2.62 -1.24 -2.26
N HIS A 99 -3.85 -0.95 -2.63
CA HIS A 99 -4.71 -1.91 -3.32
C HIS A 99 -5.75 -1.22 -4.18
N THR A 100 -6.16 -1.92 -5.23
CA THR A 100 -7.26 -1.48 -6.11
C THR A 100 -8.61 -1.78 -5.46
N GLN A 101 -9.68 -1.35 -6.13
CA GLN A 101 -11.00 -1.96 -5.93
C GLN A 101 -11.02 -3.35 -6.59
N TRP A 102 -12.10 -4.12 -6.36
CA TRP A 102 -12.36 -5.36 -7.07
C TRP A 102 -12.76 -5.05 -8.51
N LEU A 103 -12.02 -5.58 -9.48
CA LEU A 103 -12.14 -5.31 -10.91
C LEU A 103 -12.09 -6.62 -11.68
N GLU A 104 -12.51 -6.60 -12.94
CA GLU A 104 -12.17 -7.66 -13.90
C GLU A 104 -10.65 -7.68 -14.12
N LYS A 105 -10.09 -8.84 -14.43
CA LYS A 105 -8.63 -9.02 -14.53
C LYS A 105 -7.99 -8.07 -15.54
N GLU A 106 -8.65 -7.86 -16.67
CA GLU A 106 -8.20 -7.01 -17.78
C GLU A 106 -8.18 -5.52 -17.41
N ASN A 107 -8.95 -5.14 -16.39
CA ASN A 107 -9.07 -3.75 -15.93
C ASN A 107 -8.14 -3.41 -14.76
N LEU A 108 -7.32 -4.37 -14.31
CA LEU A 108 -6.32 -4.09 -13.26
C LEU A 108 -5.28 -3.09 -13.77
N PRO A 109 -4.98 -2.02 -12.99
CA PRO A 109 -3.94 -1.05 -13.34
C PRO A 109 -2.55 -1.62 -13.01
N CYS A 110 -2.14 -2.67 -13.73
CA CYS A 110 -0.88 -3.38 -13.51
C CYS A 110 -0.07 -3.46 -14.81
N LYS A 111 0.04 -2.34 -15.53
CA LYS A 111 0.85 -2.26 -16.74
C LYS A 111 2.34 -2.25 -16.38
N ILE A 112 3.12 -3.05 -17.12
CA ILE A 112 4.57 -3.08 -16.99
C ILE A 112 5.15 -1.88 -17.73
N GLU A 113 5.60 -0.88 -16.99
CA GLU A 113 6.15 0.36 -17.51
C GLU A 113 7.42 0.72 -16.72
N GLY A 114 8.52 1.00 -17.42
CA GLY A 114 9.79 1.38 -16.81
C GLY A 114 10.99 0.92 -17.59
N LEU A 115 12.12 1.63 -17.44
CA LEU A 115 13.39 1.33 -18.13
C LEU A 115 14.27 0.36 -17.33
N ASN A 116 13.99 0.18 -16.05
CA ASN A 116 14.69 -0.74 -15.14
C ASN A 116 13.71 -1.30 -14.10
N MET A 117 14.16 -2.31 -13.33
CA MET A 117 13.32 -3.00 -12.36
C MET A 117 12.82 -2.07 -11.23
N ASP A 118 13.59 -1.08 -10.79
CA ASP A 118 13.16 -0.12 -9.78
C ASP A 118 11.97 0.69 -10.29
N SER A 119 12.06 1.21 -11.53
CA SER A 119 10.99 2.01 -12.14
C SER A 119 9.73 1.18 -12.43
N VAL A 120 9.85 -0.10 -12.79
CA VAL A 120 8.70 -0.99 -12.95
C VAL A 120 7.96 -1.18 -11.62
N TYR A 121 8.71 -1.41 -10.54
CA TYR A 121 8.11 -1.56 -9.21
C TYR A 121 7.44 -0.28 -8.72
N GLU A 122 8.10 0.87 -8.88
CA GLU A 122 7.53 2.18 -8.55
C GLU A 122 6.25 2.46 -9.33
N ASN A 123 6.23 2.15 -10.63
CA ASN A 123 5.05 2.34 -11.46
C ASN A 123 3.89 1.43 -11.04
N PHE A 124 4.14 0.18 -10.65
CA PHE A 124 3.09 -0.67 -10.07
C PHE A 124 2.50 -0.05 -8.80
N ILE A 125 3.34 0.46 -7.90
CA ILE A 125 2.85 1.11 -6.68
C ILE A 125 1.99 2.33 -7.04
N ARG A 126 2.45 3.20 -7.95
CA ARG A 126 1.71 4.39 -8.37
C ARG A 126 0.37 4.06 -9.04
N GLN A 127 0.36 3.08 -9.93
CA GLN A 127 -0.86 2.63 -10.62
C GLN A 127 -1.89 2.05 -9.62
N ILE A 128 -1.45 1.21 -8.69
CA ILE A 128 -2.33 0.55 -7.71
C ILE A 128 -2.79 1.51 -6.62
N ALA A 129 -1.91 2.41 -6.16
CA ALA A 129 -2.24 3.42 -5.17
C ALA A 129 -3.18 4.50 -5.72
N GLY A 130 -3.10 4.80 -7.02
CA GLY A 130 -3.94 5.79 -7.68
C GLY A 130 -3.96 7.13 -6.95
N ALA A 131 -5.14 7.61 -6.60
CA ALA A 131 -5.32 8.90 -5.94
C ALA A 131 -4.66 8.99 -4.53
N GLU A 132 -4.30 7.87 -3.90
CA GLU A 132 -3.63 7.91 -2.58
C GLU A 132 -2.21 8.49 -2.64
N LEU A 133 -1.52 8.40 -3.80
CA LEU A 133 -0.17 8.94 -4.00
C LEU A 133 -0.14 10.17 -4.92
N ASN A 134 -1.25 10.52 -5.57
CA ASN A 134 -1.35 11.73 -6.39
C ASN A 134 -1.50 12.97 -5.48
N VAL A 135 -0.45 13.31 -4.77
CA VAL A 135 -0.40 14.51 -3.94
C VAL A 135 0.24 15.63 -4.76
N GLY A 136 -0.58 16.31 -5.57
CA GLY A 136 -0.46 17.73 -5.93
C GLY A 136 0.80 18.25 -6.64
N SER A 137 1.73 17.42 -7.15
CA SER A 137 2.90 17.91 -7.88
C SER A 137 3.02 17.29 -9.27
N GLU A 138 3.11 18.15 -10.29
CA GLU A 138 3.38 17.77 -11.67
C GLU A 138 4.80 17.18 -11.87
N GLU A 139 5.70 17.36 -10.90
CA GLU A 139 7.04 16.79 -10.91
C GLU A 139 7.05 15.39 -10.28
N LYS A 140 7.58 14.41 -10.99
CA LYS A 140 7.84 13.05 -10.50
C LYS A 140 8.88 13.11 -9.37
N LYS A 141 8.43 13.28 -8.14
CA LYS A 141 9.27 13.13 -6.94
C LYS A 141 9.65 11.67 -6.74
N ASN A 142 10.67 11.45 -5.92
CA ASN A 142 11.03 10.11 -5.46
C ASN A 142 9.82 9.45 -4.78
N LEU A 143 9.50 8.21 -5.14
CA LEU A 143 8.36 7.47 -4.59
C LEU A 143 8.33 7.46 -3.05
N LYS A 144 9.50 7.39 -2.41
CA LYS A 144 9.61 7.43 -0.94
C LYS A 144 9.08 8.75 -0.36
N GLU A 145 9.46 9.87 -0.98
CA GLU A 145 8.99 11.20 -0.57
C GLU A 145 7.49 11.36 -0.77
N ASP A 146 6.95 10.84 -1.88
CA ASP A 146 5.52 10.86 -2.15
C ASP A 146 4.73 10.04 -1.11
N ILE A 147 5.25 8.88 -0.71
CA ILE A 147 4.67 8.03 0.32
C ILE A 147 4.69 8.73 1.68
N GLU A 148 5.82 9.31 2.06
CA GLU A 148 5.98 10.05 3.32
C GLU A 148 5.01 11.24 3.38
N GLN A 149 4.91 12.03 2.31
CA GLN A 149 3.96 13.15 2.20
C GLN A 149 2.50 12.69 2.29
N ALA A 150 2.14 11.59 1.60
CA ALA A 150 0.79 11.04 1.66
C ALA A 150 0.42 10.55 3.06
N GLU A 151 1.38 9.96 3.79
CA GLU A 151 1.18 9.53 5.17
C GLU A 151 1.03 10.72 6.13
N GLU A 152 1.86 11.75 6.00
CA GLU A 152 1.75 12.97 6.79
C GLU A 152 0.41 13.66 6.58
N LYS A 153 -0.02 13.83 5.33
CA LYS A 153 -1.33 14.37 4.98
C LYS A 153 -2.45 13.59 5.65
N LYS A 154 -2.44 12.26 5.53
CA LYS A 154 -3.44 11.38 6.14
C LYS A 154 -3.46 11.45 7.66
N GLN A 155 -2.31 11.63 8.30
CA GLN A 155 -2.24 11.83 9.75
C GLN A 155 -2.85 13.18 10.16
N LEU A 156 -2.56 14.25 9.42
CA LEU A 156 -3.16 15.57 9.65
C LEU A 156 -4.68 15.53 9.49
N GLU A 157 -5.19 14.89 8.46
CA GLU A 157 -6.63 14.71 8.24
C GLU A 157 -7.31 13.97 9.41
N LYS A 158 -6.66 12.91 9.93
CA LYS A 158 -7.16 12.19 11.13
C LYS A 158 -7.16 13.08 12.36
N GLN A 159 -6.10 13.85 12.59
CA GLN A 159 -6.02 14.77 13.72
C GLN A 159 -7.11 15.86 13.63
N ILE A 160 -7.31 16.44 12.45
CA ILE A 160 -8.37 17.42 12.19
C ILE A 160 -9.74 16.82 12.49
N SER A 161 -10.03 15.62 12.00
CA SER A 161 -11.30 14.94 12.23
C SER A 161 -11.55 14.66 13.71
N ALA A 162 -10.53 14.14 14.43
CA ALA A 162 -10.61 13.88 15.86
C ALA A 162 -10.82 15.16 16.66
N LEU A 163 -10.12 16.26 16.29
CA LEU A 163 -10.24 17.56 16.94
C LEU A 163 -11.62 18.18 16.71
N GLN A 164 -12.17 18.08 15.50
CA GLN A 164 -13.53 18.52 15.19
C GLN A 164 -14.58 17.75 16.02
N ALA A 165 -14.42 16.42 16.16
CA ALA A 165 -15.30 15.62 17.00
C ALA A 165 -15.22 16.05 18.48
N LYS A 166 -14.02 16.39 18.98
CA LYS A 166 -13.79 16.88 20.34
C LYS A 166 -14.45 18.25 20.56
N ILE A 167 -14.34 19.18 19.60
CA ILE A 167 -14.96 20.50 19.64
C ILE A 167 -16.48 20.38 19.74
N ARG A 168 -17.10 19.46 18.97
CA ARG A 168 -18.56 19.23 19.01
C ARG A 168 -19.05 18.77 20.40
N LYS A 169 -18.24 17.98 21.12
CA LYS A 169 -18.57 17.42 22.45
C LYS A 169 -18.24 18.39 23.59
N THR A 170 -17.41 19.43 23.37
CA THR A 170 -16.95 20.35 24.40
C THR A 170 -18.04 21.40 24.72
N LYS A 171 -18.44 21.50 25.98
CA LYS A 171 -19.44 22.48 26.46
C LYS A 171 -18.83 23.78 26.92
N GLN A 172 -17.58 23.76 27.43
CA GLN A 172 -16.88 24.92 27.97
C GLN A 172 -16.40 25.86 26.85
N PHE A 173 -16.82 27.12 26.90
CA PHE A 173 -16.52 28.10 25.87
C PHE A 173 -15.01 28.35 25.67
N ASN A 174 -14.26 28.61 26.73
CA ASN A 174 -12.82 28.88 26.64
C ASN A 174 -12.06 27.68 26.03
N ARG A 175 -12.40 26.48 26.45
CA ARG A 175 -11.81 25.26 25.89
C ARG A 175 -12.13 25.07 24.40
N LYS A 176 -13.34 25.46 24.01
CA LYS A 176 -13.76 25.41 22.60
C LYS A 176 -12.97 26.40 21.73
N VAL A 177 -12.65 27.59 22.27
CA VAL A 177 -11.82 28.58 21.58
C VAL A 177 -10.38 28.07 21.39
N GLU A 178 -9.78 27.47 22.39
CA GLU A 178 -8.43 26.86 22.30
C GLU A 178 -8.38 25.79 21.22
N LEU A 179 -9.32 24.84 21.26
CA LEU A 179 -9.39 23.74 20.28
C LEU A 179 -9.65 24.26 18.84
N ASN A 180 -10.44 25.33 18.66
CA ASN A 180 -10.62 25.95 17.35
C ASN A 180 -9.33 26.63 16.83
N ASN A 181 -8.53 27.21 17.71
CA ASN A 181 -7.24 27.79 17.33
C ASN A 181 -6.25 26.69 16.90
N GLU A 182 -6.24 25.54 17.60
CA GLU A 182 -5.47 24.38 17.22
C GLU A 182 -5.93 23.82 15.86
N LEU A 183 -7.24 23.70 15.64
CA LEU A 183 -7.83 23.28 14.37
C LEU A 183 -7.42 24.17 13.20
N LYS A 184 -7.39 25.50 13.40
CA LYS A 184 -6.93 26.45 12.37
C LYS A 184 -5.46 26.20 12.00
N LYS A 185 -4.59 25.89 12.97
CA LYS A 185 -3.17 25.59 12.72
C LYS A 185 -3.03 24.33 11.88
N LEU A 186 -3.72 23.23 12.26
CA LEU A 186 -3.68 21.97 11.51
C LEU A 186 -4.22 22.12 10.08
N LYS A 187 -5.29 22.88 9.87
CA LYS A 187 -5.83 23.17 8.53
C LYS A 187 -4.82 23.92 7.66
N LYS A 188 -4.14 24.95 8.21
CA LYS A 188 -3.07 25.65 7.48
C LYS A 188 -1.88 24.75 7.14
N MET A 189 -1.59 23.74 7.97
CA MET A 189 -0.56 22.75 7.62
C MET A 189 -1.02 21.87 6.48
N LEU A 190 -2.30 21.48 6.47
CA LEU A 190 -2.88 20.66 5.40
C LEU A 190 -2.94 21.39 4.05
N GLU A 191 -3.10 22.71 4.04
CA GLU A 191 -3.11 23.55 2.81
C GLU A 191 -1.75 23.62 2.10
N LYS A 192 -0.67 23.12 2.73
CA LYS A 192 0.68 23.10 2.14
C LYS A 192 0.96 21.85 1.33
N PHE A 193 0.09 20.84 1.42
CA PHE A 193 0.13 19.60 0.64
C PHE A 193 -0.76 19.69 -0.59
#